data_d98c89544df746eef00a7ba123c8e543
#
_entry.id   d98c89544df746eef00a7ba123c8e543
#
_cell.length_a   1.000
_cell.length_b   1.000
_cell.length_c   1.000
_cell.angle_alpha   90.00
_cell.angle_beta   90.00
_cell.angle_gamma   90.00
#
_symmetry.space_group_name_H-M   'P 1'
#
loop_
_entity.id
_entity.type
_entity.pdbx_description
1 polymer ?
#
loop_
_entity_poly.entity_id
_entity_poly.type
_entity_poly.pdbx_seq_one_letter_code
_entity_poly.pdbx_strand_id
1 'polypeptide(L)' 'MRHIDHVVVAVRDLDGAADLYARLGFQVGPRNRHPWGTENRIIQFRQSFIELIT' A
#
# COMPACT_ATOMS: atom_id res chain seq x y z
N MET A 1 -12.42 18.24 -11.58
CA MET A 1 -10.96 17.95 -11.60
C MET A 1 -10.74 16.47 -11.54
N ARG A 2 -9.86 15.98 -12.40
CA ARG A 2 -9.51 14.58 -12.39
C ARG A 2 -8.38 14.32 -11.39
N HIS A 3 -8.45 13.22 -10.70
CA HIS A 3 -7.37 12.78 -9.82
C HIS A 3 -7.26 11.26 -9.88
N ILE A 4 -6.15 10.75 -9.41
CA ILE A 4 -5.94 9.30 -9.33
C ILE A 4 -6.49 8.82 -7.99
N ASP A 5 -7.43 7.87 -8.02
CA ASP A 5 -7.97 7.27 -6.81
C ASP A 5 -6.90 6.47 -6.06
N HIS A 6 -6.17 5.65 -6.79
CA HIS A 6 -5.12 4.85 -6.18
C HIS A 6 -4.12 4.35 -7.24
N VAL A 7 -2.96 3.95 -6.74
CA VAL A 7 -1.91 3.32 -7.52
C VAL A 7 -1.60 1.98 -6.86
N VAL A 8 -1.52 0.93 -7.66
CA VAL A 8 -1.16 -0.40 -7.18
C VAL A 8 0.31 -0.66 -7.48
N VAL A 9 1.07 -1.02 -6.46
CA VAL A 9 2.49 -1.34 -6.60
C VAL A 9 2.71 -2.78 -6.14
N ALA A 10 3.06 -3.64 -7.10
CA ALA A 10 3.38 -5.04 -6.80
C ALA A 10 4.80 -5.11 -6.22
N VAL A 11 4.94 -5.78 -5.09
CA VAL A 11 6.23 -5.91 -4.40
C VAL A 11 6.48 -7.37 -4.03
N ARG A 12 7.73 -7.75 -3.93
CA ARG A 12 8.10 -9.11 -3.50
C ARG A 12 8.05 -9.26 -1.99
N ASP A 13 8.48 -8.21 -1.28
CA ASP A 13 8.55 -8.18 0.17
C ASP A 13 7.63 -7.07 0.67
N LEU A 14 6.43 -7.44 1.06
CA LEU A 14 5.43 -6.47 1.49
C LEU A 14 5.85 -5.73 2.75
N ASP A 15 6.40 -6.43 3.74
CA ASP A 15 6.81 -5.79 4.99
C ASP A 15 8.03 -4.89 4.78
N GLY A 16 8.97 -5.31 3.94
CA GLY A 16 10.12 -4.48 3.59
C GLY A 16 9.72 -3.22 2.86
N ALA A 17 8.79 -3.31 1.91
CA ALA A 17 8.27 -2.15 1.20
C ALA A 17 7.52 -1.22 2.15
N ALA A 18 6.68 -1.77 3.03
CA ALA A 18 5.95 -0.99 4.01
C ALA A 18 6.91 -0.24 4.95
N ASP A 19 7.98 -0.89 5.38
CA ASP A 19 8.98 -0.31 6.25
C ASP A 19 9.69 0.87 5.56
N LEU A 20 10.01 0.72 4.29
CA LEU A 20 10.62 1.79 3.50
C LEU A 20 9.71 3.02 3.44
N TYR A 21 8.43 2.83 3.13
CA TYR A 21 7.48 3.94 3.07
C TYR A 21 7.27 4.59 4.44
N ALA A 22 7.24 3.80 5.51
CA ALA A 22 7.13 4.34 6.86
C ALA A 22 8.35 5.21 7.20
N ARG A 23 9.54 4.80 6.81
CA ARG A 23 10.76 5.60 7.01
C ARG A 23 10.74 6.91 6.25
N LEU A 24 10.06 6.94 5.11
CA LEU A 24 9.89 8.17 4.33
C LEU A 24 8.82 9.10 4.91
N GLY A 25 8.16 8.71 5.99
CA GLY A 25 7.18 9.53 6.69
C GLY A 25 5.73 9.23 6.33
N PHE A 26 5.47 8.21 5.52
CA PHE A 26 4.10 7.84 5.16
C PHE A 26 3.47 6.97 6.26
N GLN A 27 2.15 7.12 6.43
CA GLN A 27 1.39 6.24 7.29
C GLN A 27 1.00 4.98 6.52
N VAL A 28 1.46 3.84 6.98
CA VAL A 28 1.19 2.55 6.33
C VAL A 28 0.22 1.75 7.19
N GLY A 29 -0.89 1.34 6.59
CA GLY A 29 -1.92 0.57 7.27
C GLY A 29 -1.50 -0.88 7.52
N PRO A 30 -2.35 -1.64 8.19
CA PRO A 30 -2.05 -3.02 8.54
C PRO A 30 -2.03 -3.93 7.31
N ARG A 31 -1.44 -5.11 7.49
CA ARG A 31 -1.42 -6.15 6.47
C ARG A 31 -2.81 -6.78 6.35
N ASN A 32 -3.33 -6.84 5.15
CA ASN A 32 -4.60 -7.50 4.85
C ASN A 32 -4.33 -8.70 3.95
N ARG A 33 -5.03 -9.79 4.20
CA ARG A 33 -4.92 -11.01 3.42
C ARG A 33 -6.22 -11.22 2.67
N HIS A 34 -6.11 -11.45 1.36
CA HIS A 34 -7.27 -11.74 0.52
C HIS A 34 -7.52 -13.25 0.46
N PRO A 35 -8.79 -13.69 0.32
CA PRO A 35 -9.10 -15.12 0.23
C PRO A 35 -8.43 -15.84 -0.93
N TRP A 36 -8.10 -15.11 -2.00
CA TRP A 36 -7.44 -15.68 -3.19
C TRP A 36 -5.92 -15.73 -3.09
N GLY A 37 -5.33 -15.37 -1.95
CA GLY A 37 -3.91 -15.58 -1.66
C GLY A 37 -3.02 -14.35 -1.74
N THR A 38 -3.48 -13.23 -2.27
CA THR A 38 -2.70 -12.00 -2.24
C THR A 38 -2.82 -11.31 -0.89
N GLU A 39 -1.84 -10.45 -0.58
CA GLU A 39 -1.83 -9.63 0.63
C GLU A 39 -1.49 -8.21 0.27
N ASN A 40 -2.00 -7.26 1.04
CA ASN A 40 -1.70 -5.86 0.78
C ASN A 40 -1.50 -5.05 2.06
N ARG A 41 -0.93 -3.85 1.87
CA ARG A 41 -0.93 -2.77 2.86
C ARG A 41 -1.23 -1.48 2.15
N ILE A 42 -2.02 -0.62 2.76
CA ILE A 42 -2.51 0.62 2.15
C ILE A 42 -1.77 1.81 2.76
N ILE A 43 -1.28 2.68 1.90
CA ILE A 43 -0.73 3.98 2.30
C ILE A 43 -1.78 5.01 1.95
N GLN A 44 -2.47 5.54 2.97
CA GLN A 44 -3.61 6.42 2.77
C GLN A 44 -3.18 7.87 2.68
N PHE A 45 -3.68 8.54 1.66
CA PHE A 45 -3.61 10.00 1.53
C PHE A 45 -5.01 10.58 1.72
N ARG A 46 -5.13 11.90 1.57
CA ARG A 46 -6.38 12.59 1.83
C ARG A 46 -7.53 12.13 0.93
N GLN A 47 -7.26 11.93 -0.37
CA GLN A 47 -8.28 11.57 -1.36
C GLN A 47 -7.85 10.41 -2.24
N SER A 48 -6.73 9.78 -1.90
CA SER A 48 -6.18 8.70 -2.72
C SER A 48 -5.36 7.77 -1.83
N PHE A 49 -4.89 6.67 -2.40
CA PHE A 49 -4.02 5.76 -1.66
C PHE A 49 -3.08 5.00 -2.61
N ILE A 50 -2.01 4.47 -2.03
CA ILE A 50 -1.13 3.53 -2.71
C ILE A 50 -1.39 2.15 -2.10
N GLU A 51 -1.66 1.17 -2.94
CA GLU A 51 -1.80 -0.21 -2.51
C GLU A 51 -0.51 -0.96 -2.80
N LEU A 52 0.20 -1.38 -1.75
CA LEU A 52 1.31 -2.31 -1.87
C LEU A 52 0.74 -3.71 -1.83
N ILE A 53 1.02 -4.51 -2.86
CA ILE A 53 0.43 -5.84 -3.00
C ILE A 53 1.50 -6.88 -3.32
N THR A 54 1.33 -8.05 -2.75
CA THR A 54 2.20 -9.18 -3.02
C THR A 54 1.40 -10.46 -3.26
#